data_9a76ffc3474d2c2408c9ca7452f3283e
#
_entry.id   9a76ffc3474d2c2408c9ca7452f3283e
#
_cell.length_a   1.000
_cell.length_b   1.000
_cell.length_c   1.000
_cell.angle_alpha   90.00
_cell.angle_beta   90.00
_cell.angle_gamma   90.00
#
_symmetry.space_group_name_H-M   'P 1'
#
loop_
_entity.id
_entity.type
_entity.pdbx_description
1 polymer ?
#
loop_
_entity_poly.entity_id
_entity_poly.type
_entity_poly.pdbx_seq_one_letter_code
_entity_poly.pdbx_strand_id
1 'polypeptide(L)'
;MNPLITIVGPTAVGKTDLTLDLAEQLHAEVISGDAYQVYKQLNIGSAKPSADELKRVKHHLIDILEPNDSYSVSIFQNQAKEIIGRLNDRNILPILSGGTGLYVQSLLENYNFNDVKPDENLRLELDELFNTKGIDGLREYAFTLGKEHNIEIQYSDKHRLYRAIEILHHGDVDSLRNQTKDGISYKGPVIGLMRDRDQLYERINLRVDMMFDAGLIEEVEQLVKSGVNPDCQAFKGIGYKEVVDYINGTINLDECRDLIKKNTRHFAKRQITWYKRMPYIEWIHIDNNTSKDFIFNKAMELIRREGLA
;
A
#
# COMPACT_ATOMS: atom_id res chain seq x y z
N MET A 1 19.26 15.78 -4.98
CA MET A 1 18.10 14.98 -4.56
C MET A 1 16.85 15.78 -4.80
N ASN A 2 15.84 15.19 -5.44
CA ASN A 2 14.54 15.83 -5.68
C ASN A 2 13.79 16.00 -4.36
N PRO A 3 13.14 17.14 -4.11
CA PRO A 3 12.24 17.33 -2.97
C PRO A 3 11.07 16.36 -2.96
N LEU A 4 10.75 15.83 -1.77
CA LEU A 4 9.57 15.01 -1.53
C LEU A 4 9.22 15.02 -0.04
N ILE A 5 8.01 15.43 0.31
CA ILE A 5 7.47 15.20 1.66
C ILE A 5 6.78 13.83 1.65
N THR A 6 6.99 13.04 2.70
CA THR A 6 6.32 11.74 2.83
C THR A 6 5.52 11.66 4.13
N ILE A 7 4.25 11.27 4.04
CA ILE A 7 3.34 11.10 5.18
C ILE A 7 2.94 9.63 5.28
N VAL A 8 3.30 8.98 6.38
CA VAL A 8 3.05 7.56 6.62
C VAL A 8 2.31 7.31 7.94
N GLY A 9 1.82 6.12 8.09
CA GLY A 9 1.15 5.67 9.32
C GLY A 9 0.05 4.65 9.03
N PRO A 10 -0.51 4.02 10.06
CA PRO A 10 -1.53 3.01 9.89
C PRO A 10 -2.83 3.61 9.31
N THR A 11 -3.71 2.73 8.81
CA THR A 11 -5.06 3.14 8.42
C THR A 11 -5.81 3.75 9.61
N ALA A 12 -6.72 4.67 9.34
CA ALA A 12 -7.52 5.42 10.33
C ALA A 12 -6.75 6.31 11.32
N VAL A 13 -5.43 6.52 11.14
CA VAL A 13 -4.63 7.37 12.05
C VAL A 13 -4.89 8.88 11.85
N GLY A 14 -5.31 9.32 10.66
CA GLY A 14 -5.57 10.75 10.33
C GLY A 14 -4.62 11.33 9.27
N LYS A 15 -3.99 10.49 8.45
CA LYS A 15 -3.08 10.95 7.38
C LYS A 15 -3.74 11.90 6.38
N THR A 16 -4.96 11.60 5.94
CA THR A 16 -5.66 12.35 4.89
C THR A 16 -5.83 13.81 5.28
N ASP A 17 -6.34 14.09 6.49
CA ASP A 17 -6.51 15.46 6.98
C ASP A 17 -5.19 16.23 6.95
N LEU A 18 -4.13 15.68 7.54
CA LEU A 18 -2.82 16.32 7.56
C LEU A 18 -2.26 16.53 6.14
N THR A 19 -2.44 15.55 5.26
CA THR A 19 -1.95 15.61 3.87
C THR A 19 -2.62 16.76 3.11
N LEU A 20 -3.93 16.90 3.24
CA LEU A 20 -4.70 17.97 2.58
C LEU A 20 -4.32 19.35 3.10
N ASP A 21 -4.26 19.51 4.42
CA ASP A 21 -3.92 20.79 5.03
C ASP A 21 -2.50 21.24 4.66
N LEU A 22 -1.53 20.31 4.65
CA LEU A 22 -0.16 20.62 4.20
C LEU A 22 -0.10 20.91 2.69
N ALA A 23 -0.84 20.16 1.87
CA ALA A 23 -0.83 20.37 0.43
C ALA A 23 -1.44 21.71 0.03
N GLU A 24 -2.50 22.15 0.70
CA GLU A 24 -3.08 23.49 0.49
C GLU A 24 -2.09 24.58 0.91
N GLN A 25 -1.50 24.47 2.11
CA GLN A 25 -0.56 25.46 2.63
C GLN A 25 0.69 25.63 1.78
N LEU A 26 1.18 24.51 1.21
CA LEU A 26 2.44 24.48 0.44
C LEU A 26 2.21 24.56 -1.08
N HIS A 27 0.97 24.70 -1.53
CA HIS A 27 0.59 24.60 -2.94
C HIS A 27 1.16 23.33 -3.61
N ALA A 28 1.10 22.22 -2.87
CA ALA A 28 1.67 20.92 -3.27
C ALA A 28 0.63 20.04 -3.96
N GLU A 29 1.09 19.05 -4.72
CA GLU A 29 0.24 17.98 -5.27
C GLU A 29 0.52 16.66 -4.54
N VAL A 30 -0.52 15.85 -4.35
CA VAL A 30 -0.45 14.60 -3.57
C VAL A 30 -0.25 13.41 -4.50
N ILE A 31 0.60 12.48 -4.09
CA ILE A 31 0.79 11.16 -4.73
C ILE A 31 0.26 10.11 -3.75
N SER A 32 -0.74 9.33 -4.15
CA SER A 32 -1.25 8.24 -3.31
C SER A 32 -0.29 7.06 -3.29
N GLY A 33 0.19 6.69 -2.10
CA GLY A 33 0.96 5.47 -1.84
C GLY A 33 0.10 4.32 -1.34
N ASP A 34 -1.11 4.17 -1.89
CA ASP A 34 -2.05 3.10 -1.55
C ASP A 34 -2.25 2.14 -2.72
N ALA A 35 -2.31 0.83 -2.44
CA ALA A 35 -2.41 -0.21 -3.45
C ALA A 35 -3.82 -0.42 -4.01
N TYR A 36 -4.85 0.17 -3.40
CA TYR A 36 -6.25 -0.03 -3.78
C TYR A 36 -6.93 1.24 -4.29
N GLN A 37 -6.51 2.44 -3.86
CA GLN A 37 -7.06 3.70 -4.34
C GLN A 37 -6.78 3.97 -5.83
N VAL A 38 -5.87 3.23 -6.42
CA VAL A 38 -5.51 3.25 -7.83
C VAL A 38 -6.65 2.76 -8.75
N TYR A 39 -7.52 1.90 -8.22
CA TYR A 39 -8.62 1.32 -8.99
C TYR A 39 -9.84 2.23 -9.02
N LYS A 40 -10.40 2.44 -10.20
CA LYS A 40 -11.68 3.13 -10.39
C LYS A 40 -12.81 2.39 -9.68
N GLN A 41 -13.82 3.14 -9.23
CA GLN A 41 -15.04 2.61 -8.61
C GLN A 41 -14.84 1.91 -7.25
N LEU A 42 -13.62 1.68 -6.80
CA LEU A 42 -13.34 1.18 -5.45
C LEU A 42 -13.17 2.39 -4.52
N ASN A 43 -14.27 2.96 -4.06
CA ASN A 43 -14.27 4.24 -3.33
C ASN A 43 -14.39 4.05 -1.82
N ILE A 44 -15.42 3.31 -1.38
CA ILE A 44 -15.77 3.15 0.02
C ILE A 44 -14.79 2.20 0.71
N GLY A 45 -14.63 0.98 0.18
CA GLY A 45 -13.77 -0.04 0.79
C GLY A 45 -12.29 0.33 0.80
N SER A 46 -11.82 1.07 -0.20
CA SER A 46 -10.43 1.59 -0.26
C SER A 46 -10.22 2.84 0.61
N ALA A 47 -11.28 3.40 1.16
CA ALA A 47 -11.28 4.69 1.85
C ALA A 47 -10.61 5.79 1.02
N LYS A 48 -10.95 5.85 -0.25
CA LYS A 48 -10.49 6.88 -1.19
C LYS A 48 -10.91 8.27 -0.70
N PRO A 49 -10.11 9.31 -0.93
CA PRO A 49 -10.54 10.67 -0.66
C PRO A 49 -11.87 10.99 -1.35
N SER A 50 -12.74 11.70 -0.68
CA SER A 50 -14.05 12.13 -1.20
C SER A 50 -13.89 13.06 -2.41
N ALA A 51 -14.96 13.22 -3.21
CA ALA A 51 -14.96 14.13 -4.34
C ALA A 51 -14.61 15.58 -3.94
N ASP A 52 -15.01 16.01 -2.74
CA ASP A 52 -14.69 17.34 -2.25
C ASP A 52 -13.23 17.46 -1.81
N GLU A 53 -12.66 16.44 -1.19
CA GLU A 53 -11.23 16.38 -0.86
C GLU A 53 -10.36 16.35 -2.14
N LEU A 54 -10.78 15.63 -3.18
CA LEU A 54 -10.09 15.60 -4.48
C LEU A 54 -10.15 16.94 -5.23
N LYS A 55 -11.19 17.75 -5.00
CA LYS A 55 -11.27 19.13 -5.55
C LYS A 55 -10.35 20.11 -4.82
N ARG A 56 -10.11 19.92 -3.52
CA ARG A 56 -9.23 20.80 -2.72
C ARG A 56 -7.79 20.73 -3.21
N VAL A 57 -7.29 19.52 -3.46
CA VAL A 57 -5.90 19.27 -3.81
C VAL A 57 -5.83 18.26 -4.95
N LYS A 58 -4.94 18.49 -5.89
CA LYS A 58 -4.72 17.54 -6.98
C LYS A 58 -4.00 16.29 -6.47
N HIS A 59 -4.59 15.13 -6.77
CA HIS A 59 -4.05 13.81 -6.44
C HIS A 59 -3.61 13.06 -7.69
N HIS A 60 -2.53 12.29 -7.53
CA HIS A 60 -2.01 11.37 -8.53
C HIS A 60 -2.10 9.94 -8.02
N LEU A 61 -2.16 8.98 -8.91
CA LEU A 61 -2.28 7.55 -8.66
C LEU A 61 -3.57 7.17 -7.92
N ILE A 62 -4.64 7.92 -8.21
CA ILE A 62 -6.02 7.61 -7.81
C ILE A 62 -6.84 7.44 -9.09
N ASP A 63 -7.73 6.45 -9.15
CA ASP A 63 -8.65 6.18 -10.27
C ASP A 63 -7.96 6.04 -11.65
N ILE A 64 -6.80 5.43 -11.70
CA ILE A 64 -6.02 5.28 -12.95
C ILE A 64 -6.16 3.92 -13.63
N LEU A 65 -6.72 2.92 -12.94
CA LEU A 65 -6.85 1.54 -13.44
C LEU A 65 -8.29 1.05 -13.35
N GLU A 66 -8.65 0.16 -14.27
CA GLU A 66 -9.89 -0.59 -14.13
C GLU A 66 -9.74 -1.69 -13.07
N PRO A 67 -10.83 -2.13 -12.40
CA PRO A 67 -10.74 -3.11 -11.31
C PRO A 67 -10.12 -4.46 -11.70
N ASN A 68 -10.23 -4.87 -12.96
CA ASN A 68 -9.64 -6.11 -13.46
C ASN A 68 -8.15 -6.00 -13.81
N ASP A 69 -7.59 -4.80 -13.83
CA ASP A 69 -6.18 -4.60 -14.11
C ASP A 69 -5.29 -5.03 -12.95
N SER A 70 -4.05 -5.36 -13.24
CA SER A 70 -3.05 -5.66 -12.22
C SER A 70 -2.17 -4.46 -11.92
N TYR A 71 -1.81 -4.28 -10.65
CA TYR A 71 -0.92 -3.22 -10.21
C TYR A 71 0.16 -3.74 -9.29
N SER A 72 1.41 -3.44 -9.59
CA SER A 72 2.57 -3.92 -8.82
C SER A 72 3.33 -2.78 -8.16
N VAL A 73 4.14 -3.11 -7.17
CA VAL A 73 5.06 -2.17 -6.52
C VAL A 73 6.06 -1.55 -7.51
N SER A 74 6.50 -2.30 -8.51
CA SER A 74 7.40 -1.81 -9.57
C SER A 74 6.72 -0.77 -10.46
N ILE A 75 5.46 -1.03 -10.88
CA ILE A 75 4.65 -0.07 -11.64
C ILE A 75 4.44 1.21 -10.83
N PHE A 76 4.04 1.06 -9.56
CA PHE A 76 3.89 2.19 -8.64
C PHE A 76 5.17 3.02 -8.55
N GLN A 77 6.32 2.37 -8.30
CA GLN A 77 7.60 3.06 -8.13
C GLN A 77 7.97 3.88 -9.38
N ASN A 78 7.82 3.29 -10.56
CA ASN A 78 8.14 3.96 -11.82
C ASN A 78 7.22 5.17 -12.08
N GLN A 79 5.92 4.99 -11.91
CA GLN A 79 4.95 6.08 -12.07
C GLN A 79 5.17 7.19 -11.04
N ALA A 80 5.42 6.84 -9.77
CA ALA A 80 5.67 7.83 -8.73
C ALA A 80 6.96 8.62 -9.00
N LYS A 81 8.05 7.97 -9.45
CA LYS A 81 9.30 8.64 -9.84
C LYS A 81 9.07 9.65 -10.97
N GLU A 82 8.33 9.25 -12.00
CA GLU A 82 8.00 10.13 -13.13
C GLU A 82 7.19 11.35 -12.69
N ILE A 83 6.16 11.13 -11.84
CA ILE A 83 5.32 12.21 -11.30
C ILE A 83 6.16 13.17 -10.46
N ILE A 84 7.00 12.65 -9.55
CA ILE A 84 7.88 13.45 -8.70
C ILE A 84 8.81 14.32 -9.56
N GLY A 85 9.43 13.72 -10.59
CA GLY A 85 10.30 14.46 -11.53
C GLY A 85 9.56 15.61 -12.20
N ARG A 86 8.40 15.33 -12.81
CA ARG A 86 7.58 16.36 -13.49
C ARG A 86 7.10 17.48 -12.55
N LEU A 87 6.77 17.16 -11.30
CA LEU A 87 6.35 18.16 -10.33
C LEU A 87 7.52 19.06 -9.93
N ASN A 88 8.67 18.47 -9.64
CA ASN A 88 9.89 19.21 -9.30
C ASN A 88 10.35 20.12 -10.44
N ASP A 89 10.28 19.66 -11.70
CA ASP A 89 10.62 20.48 -12.89
C ASP A 89 9.71 21.72 -13.02
N ARG A 90 8.51 21.64 -12.44
CA ARG A 90 7.53 22.74 -12.40
C ARG A 90 7.58 23.55 -11.12
N ASN A 91 8.54 23.28 -10.23
CA ASN A 91 8.62 23.86 -8.88
C ASN A 91 7.36 23.61 -8.02
N ILE A 92 6.71 22.47 -8.23
CA ILE A 92 5.58 22.02 -7.41
C ILE A 92 6.10 20.94 -6.45
N LEU A 93 5.89 21.15 -5.14
CA LEU A 93 6.33 20.21 -4.12
C LEU A 93 5.43 18.95 -4.12
N PRO A 94 5.96 17.74 -4.31
CA PRO A 94 5.17 16.52 -4.18
C PRO A 94 5.04 16.09 -2.72
N ILE A 95 3.86 15.60 -2.35
CA ILE A 95 3.61 14.95 -1.06
C ILE A 95 3.18 13.50 -1.32
N LEU A 96 4.02 12.54 -0.96
CA LEU A 96 3.64 11.13 -0.95
C LEU A 96 2.86 10.82 0.32
N SER A 97 1.61 10.36 0.18
CA SER A 97 0.79 9.97 1.33
C SER A 97 0.24 8.57 1.13
N GLY A 98 0.50 7.66 2.07
CA GLY A 98 0.00 6.30 1.91
C GLY A 98 0.21 5.38 3.10
N GLY A 99 -0.47 4.24 3.03
CA GLY A 99 -0.41 3.17 4.04
C GLY A 99 0.29 1.90 3.56
N THR A 100 0.57 1.75 2.27
CA THR A 100 1.22 0.55 1.72
C THR A 100 2.73 0.63 1.92
N GLY A 101 3.19 0.06 3.05
CA GLY A 101 4.59 0.20 3.48
C GLY A 101 5.63 -0.20 2.44
N LEU A 102 5.37 -1.29 1.68
CA LEU A 102 6.27 -1.71 0.60
C LEU A 102 6.37 -0.65 -0.52
N TYR A 103 5.26 0.00 -0.89
CA TYR A 103 5.24 1.03 -1.93
C TYR A 103 6.08 2.24 -1.51
N VAL A 104 5.81 2.75 -0.30
CA VAL A 104 6.55 3.88 0.24
C VAL A 104 8.04 3.56 0.37
N GLN A 105 8.37 2.42 0.97
CA GLN A 105 9.75 2.05 1.19
C GLN A 105 10.52 1.83 -0.12
N SER A 106 9.91 1.15 -1.08
CA SER A 106 10.54 0.89 -2.38
C SER A 106 10.88 2.18 -3.13
N LEU A 107 10.00 3.18 -3.05
CA LEU A 107 10.24 4.48 -3.67
C LEU A 107 11.35 5.26 -2.93
N LEU A 108 11.27 5.35 -1.61
CA LEU A 108 12.22 6.12 -0.81
C LEU A 108 13.63 5.53 -0.85
N GLU A 109 13.76 4.21 -0.76
CA GLU A 109 15.03 3.47 -0.73
C GLU A 109 15.47 3.01 -2.14
N ASN A 110 14.80 3.48 -3.18
CA ASN A 110 15.11 3.22 -4.60
C ASN A 110 15.34 1.73 -4.89
N TYR A 111 14.38 0.87 -4.51
CA TYR A 111 14.51 -0.57 -4.76
C TYR A 111 14.72 -0.86 -6.24
N ASN A 112 15.69 -1.72 -6.52
CA ASN A 112 15.88 -2.24 -7.86
C ASN A 112 14.99 -3.46 -8.05
N PHE A 113 13.93 -3.32 -8.85
CA PHE A 113 13.07 -4.43 -9.22
C PHE A 113 13.61 -5.04 -10.52
N ASN A 114 13.65 -6.37 -10.57
CA ASN A 114 14.01 -7.06 -11.80
C ASN A 114 12.91 -6.93 -12.87
N ASP A 115 13.30 -7.02 -14.13
CA ASP A 115 12.41 -6.95 -15.29
C ASP A 115 11.74 -8.29 -15.63
N VAL A 116 11.99 -9.35 -14.85
CA VAL A 116 11.38 -10.67 -15.06
C VAL A 116 9.86 -10.55 -14.89
N LYS A 117 9.14 -10.83 -15.94
CA LYS A 117 7.67 -10.84 -15.92
C LYS A 117 7.17 -12.10 -15.21
N PRO A 118 5.97 -12.05 -14.59
CA PRO A 118 5.31 -13.24 -14.11
C PRO A 118 5.15 -14.27 -15.25
N ASP A 119 5.46 -15.52 -14.96
CA ASP A 119 5.30 -16.64 -15.89
C ASP A 119 4.05 -17.44 -15.50
N GLU A 120 2.96 -17.25 -16.27
CA GLU A 120 1.67 -17.87 -15.95
C GLU A 120 1.73 -19.41 -16.04
N ASN A 121 2.50 -19.98 -16.97
CA ASN A 121 2.62 -21.42 -17.10
C ASN A 121 3.38 -22.00 -15.90
N LEU A 122 4.50 -21.40 -15.55
CA LEU A 122 5.26 -21.80 -14.36
C LEU A 122 4.42 -21.66 -13.08
N ARG A 123 3.58 -20.64 -12.98
CA ARG A 123 2.68 -20.45 -11.83
C ARG A 123 1.65 -21.56 -11.72
N LEU A 124 1.11 -22.05 -12.82
CA LEU A 124 0.19 -23.19 -12.82
C LEU A 124 0.89 -24.45 -12.28
N GLU A 125 2.12 -24.73 -12.74
CA GLU A 125 2.93 -25.84 -12.22
C GLU A 125 3.21 -25.70 -10.72
N LEU A 126 3.54 -24.48 -10.26
CA LEU A 126 3.77 -24.19 -8.85
C LEU A 126 2.49 -24.27 -8.01
N ASP A 127 1.32 -23.94 -8.57
CA ASP A 127 0.04 -24.14 -7.92
C ASP A 127 -0.27 -25.64 -7.74
N GLU A 128 -0.01 -26.47 -8.74
CA GLU A 128 -0.16 -27.91 -8.63
C GLU A 128 0.80 -28.49 -7.57
N LEU A 129 2.06 -28.05 -7.57
CA LEU A 129 3.03 -28.45 -6.57
C LEU A 129 2.60 -28.04 -5.15
N PHE A 130 2.09 -26.82 -5.01
CA PHE A 130 1.56 -26.32 -3.73
C PHE A 130 0.34 -27.12 -3.26
N ASN A 131 -0.58 -27.44 -4.16
CA ASN A 131 -1.80 -28.20 -3.84
C ASN A 131 -1.48 -29.66 -3.42
N THR A 132 -0.39 -30.24 -3.96
CA THR A 132 0.01 -31.63 -3.67
C THR A 132 0.95 -31.76 -2.48
N LYS A 133 1.91 -30.85 -2.32
CA LYS A 133 2.99 -30.94 -1.30
C LYS A 133 3.03 -29.76 -0.33
N GLY A 134 2.10 -28.82 -0.46
CA GLY A 134 2.05 -27.61 0.39
C GLY A 134 3.26 -26.71 0.23
N ILE A 135 3.46 -25.85 1.24
CA ILE A 135 4.56 -24.87 1.24
C ILE A 135 5.95 -25.53 1.25
N ASP A 136 6.05 -26.71 1.84
CA ASP A 136 7.31 -27.40 1.94
C ASP A 136 7.80 -27.94 0.59
N GLY A 137 6.87 -28.39 -0.29
CA GLY A 137 7.20 -28.74 -1.67
C GLY A 137 7.76 -27.56 -2.46
N LEU A 138 7.19 -26.36 -2.29
CA LEU A 138 7.71 -25.15 -2.91
C LEU A 138 9.10 -24.76 -2.37
N ARG A 139 9.33 -24.94 -1.07
CA ARG A 139 10.64 -24.67 -0.45
C ARG A 139 11.71 -25.63 -0.97
N GLU A 140 11.40 -26.91 -1.06
CA GLU A 140 12.29 -27.92 -1.59
C GLU A 140 12.68 -27.63 -3.04
N TYR A 141 11.69 -27.26 -3.87
CA TYR A 141 11.91 -26.88 -5.26
C TYR A 141 12.79 -25.63 -5.38
N ALA A 142 12.43 -24.56 -4.64
CA ALA A 142 13.20 -23.32 -4.62
C ALA A 142 14.64 -23.53 -4.10
N PHE A 143 14.82 -24.40 -3.11
CA PHE A 143 16.14 -24.74 -2.57
C PHE A 143 17.00 -25.50 -3.60
N THR A 144 16.43 -26.46 -4.29
CA THR A 144 17.12 -27.24 -5.33
C THR A 144 17.57 -26.31 -6.48
N LEU A 145 16.65 -25.49 -6.97
CA LEU A 145 16.93 -24.52 -8.04
C LEU A 145 17.96 -23.46 -7.58
N GLY A 146 17.85 -23.01 -6.34
CA GLY A 146 18.81 -22.07 -5.75
C GLY A 146 20.23 -22.62 -5.68
N LYS A 147 20.39 -23.92 -5.37
CA LYS A 147 21.71 -24.59 -5.38
C LYS A 147 22.38 -24.57 -6.74
N GLU A 148 21.63 -24.78 -7.81
CA GLU A 148 22.15 -24.73 -9.18
C GLU A 148 22.76 -23.35 -9.53
N HIS A 149 22.23 -22.30 -8.88
CA HIS A 149 22.66 -20.93 -9.07
C HIS A 149 23.56 -20.38 -7.94
N ASN A 150 23.98 -21.22 -6.97
CA ASN A 150 24.72 -20.83 -5.77
C ASN A 150 24.03 -19.72 -4.95
N ILE A 151 22.70 -19.83 -4.79
CA ILE A 151 21.87 -18.95 -3.98
C ILE A 151 21.11 -19.76 -2.94
N GLU A 152 21.04 -19.25 -1.72
CA GLU A 152 20.21 -19.80 -0.67
C GLU A 152 18.85 -19.05 -0.62
N ILE A 153 17.75 -19.78 -0.87
CA ILE A 153 16.39 -19.25 -0.81
C ILE A 153 15.76 -19.63 0.54
N GLN A 154 15.55 -18.62 1.40
CA GLN A 154 14.99 -18.79 2.75
C GLN A 154 13.61 -18.14 2.91
N TYR A 155 12.74 -18.23 1.91
CA TYR A 155 11.39 -17.68 2.03
C TYR A 155 10.41 -18.70 2.64
N SER A 156 9.48 -18.18 3.47
CA SER A 156 8.39 -18.96 4.06
C SER A 156 7.02 -18.61 3.49
N ASP A 157 6.97 -17.64 2.58
CA ASP A 157 5.76 -17.12 1.98
C ASP A 157 5.61 -17.61 0.54
N LYS A 158 4.40 -18.10 0.17
CA LYS A 158 4.07 -18.65 -1.16
C LYS A 158 4.46 -17.71 -2.28
N HIS A 159 4.07 -16.42 -2.19
CA HIS A 159 4.30 -15.45 -3.25
C HIS A 159 5.77 -15.12 -3.44
N ARG A 160 6.53 -15.05 -2.34
CA ARG A 160 7.99 -14.86 -2.41
C ARG A 160 8.71 -16.05 -3.00
N LEU A 161 8.28 -17.27 -2.67
CA LEU A 161 8.80 -18.50 -3.27
C LEU A 161 8.53 -18.52 -4.78
N TYR A 162 7.28 -18.25 -5.21
CA TYR A 162 6.95 -18.15 -6.62
C TYR A 162 7.86 -17.16 -7.33
N ARG A 163 7.99 -15.96 -6.76
CA ARG A 163 8.82 -14.92 -7.37
C ARG A 163 10.29 -15.31 -7.46
N ALA A 164 10.85 -15.90 -6.43
CA ALA A 164 12.22 -16.38 -6.45
C ALA A 164 12.45 -17.48 -7.50
N ILE A 165 11.51 -18.43 -7.60
CA ILE A 165 11.55 -19.49 -8.61
C ILE A 165 11.47 -18.91 -10.02
N GLU A 166 10.54 -17.98 -10.30
CA GLU A 166 10.43 -17.29 -11.59
C GLU A 166 11.76 -16.62 -11.98
N ILE A 167 12.36 -15.87 -11.05
CA ILE A 167 13.63 -15.17 -11.28
C ILE A 167 14.76 -16.16 -11.60
N LEU A 168 14.86 -17.25 -10.87
CA LEU A 168 15.87 -18.28 -11.10
C LEU A 168 15.70 -18.99 -12.44
N HIS A 169 14.46 -19.30 -12.83
CA HIS A 169 14.14 -19.88 -14.15
C HIS A 169 14.56 -18.98 -15.32
N HIS A 170 14.44 -17.66 -15.15
CA HIS A 170 14.84 -16.69 -16.16
C HIS A 170 16.33 -16.31 -16.09
N GLY A 171 17.08 -16.87 -15.15
CA GLY A 171 18.53 -16.68 -15.03
C GLY A 171 18.97 -15.32 -14.47
N ASP A 172 18.06 -14.49 -13.98
CA ASP A 172 18.35 -13.18 -13.37
C ASP A 172 18.75 -13.33 -11.88
N VAL A 173 19.82 -14.08 -11.67
CA VAL A 173 20.33 -14.44 -10.35
C VAL A 173 20.79 -13.20 -9.55
N ASP A 174 21.33 -12.21 -10.24
CA ASP A 174 21.88 -11.01 -9.60
C ASP A 174 20.79 -10.15 -8.96
N SER A 175 19.57 -10.16 -9.49
CA SER A 175 18.43 -9.44 -8.88
C SER A 175 17.99 -10.03 -7.54
N LEU A 176 18.23 -11.33 -7.29
CA LEU A 176 18.00 -11.94 -5.98
C LEU A 176 19.11 -11.63 -4.98
N ARG A 177 20.35 -11.44 -5.45
CA ARG A 177 21.51 -11.10 -4.63
C ARG A 177 21.55 -9.63 -4.25
N ASN A 178 21.18 -8.76 -5.20
CA ASN A 178 21.37 -7.32 -5.14
C ASN A 178 20.04 -6.56 -5.04
N GLN A 179 19.22 -6.86 -4.02
CA GLN A 179 18.21 -5.89 -3.58
C GLN A 179 18.94 -4.74 -2.87
N THR A 180 19.74 -3.98 -3.64
CA THR A 180 20.49 -2.86 -3.10
C THR A 180 19.50 -1.76 -2.68
N LYS A 181 19.59 -1.42 -1.42
CA LYS A 181 18.96 -0.24 -0.86
C LYS A 181 19.99 0.88 -0.94
N ASP A 182 19.76 1.83 -1.85
CA ASP A 182 20.68 2.96 -2.04
C ASP A 182 20.55 4.06 -0.97
N GLY A 183 19.82 3.79 0.13
CA GLY A 183 19.45 4.80 1.12
C GLY A 183 18.25 5.63 0.65
N ILE A 184 18.00 6.78 1.31
CA ILE A 184 16.90 7.68 0.93
C ILE A 184 17.29 8.47 -0.32
N SER A 185 16.48 8.37 -1.36
CA SER A 185 16.75 8.99 -2.68
C SER A 185 16.17 10.41 -2.84
N TYR A 186 15.44 10.90 -1.84
CA TYR A 186 14.73 12.18 -1.87
C TYR A 186 15.15 13.08 -0.72
N LYS A 187 15.07 14.41 -0.94
CA LYS A 187 15.28 15.42 0.11
C LYS A 187 13.93 15.77 0.72
N GLY A 188 13.78 15.60 2.02
CA GLY A 188 12.58 15.99 2.76
C GLY A 188 12.23 15.03 3.88
N PRO A 189 11.32 15.43 4.78
CA PRO A 189 10.98 14.65 5.94
C PRO A 189 10.09 13.47 5.59
N VAL A 190 10.27 12.37 6.31
CA VAL A 190 9.33 11.24 6.34
C VAL A 190 8.58 11.31 7.67
N ILE A 191 7.37 11.86 7.63
CA ILE A 191 6.53 12.13 8.80
C ILE A 191 5.63 10.93 9.06
N GLY A 192 5.78 10.30 10.21
CA GLY A 192 4.94 9.20 10.66
C GLY A 192 3.89 9.66 11.66
N LEU A 193 2.62 9.33 11.43
CA LEU A 193 1.58 9.51 12.43
C LEU A 193 1.38 8.22 13.22
N MET A 194 1.36 8.31 14.54
CA MET A 194 1.11 7.17 15.42
C MET A 194 0.09 7.53 16.49
N ARG A 195 -0.76 6.57 16.83
CA ARG A 195 -1.79 6.67 17.85
C ARG A 195 -1.72 5.44 18.76
N ASP A 196 -2.13 5.58 20.01
CA ASP A 196 -2.25 4.46 20.92
C ASP A 196 -3.19 3.38 20.35
N ARG A 197 -2.84 2.15 20.62
CA ARG A 197 -3.48 0.98 19.99
C ARG A 197 -4.99 0.96 20.18
N ASP A 198 -5.46 1.24 21.38
CA ASP A 198 -6.89 1.14 21.72
C ASP A 198 -7.67 2.23 20.98
N GLN A 199 -7.18 3.46 20.99
CA GLN A 199 -7.77 4.57 20.25
C GLN A 199 -7.75 4.32 18.73
N LEU A 200 -6.67 3.74 18.19
CA LEU A 200 -6.59 3.38 16.79
C LEU A 200 -7.63 2.32 16.43
N TYR A 201 -7.83 1.33 17.29
CA TYR A 201 -8.79 0.25 17.05
C TYR A 201 -10.23 0.74 17.12
N GLU A 202 -10.57 1.65 18.04
CA GLU A 202 -11.88 2.32 18.09
C GLU A 202 -12.16 3.07 16.78
N ARG A 203 -11.21 3.85 16.31
CA ARG A 203 -11.32 4.59 15.03
C ARG A 203 -11.46 3.66 13.82
N ILE A 204 -10.74 2.54 13.81
CA ILE A 204 -10.89 1.52 12.77
C ILE A 204 -12.29 0.94 12.79
N ASN A 205 -12.81 0.54 13.96
CA ASN A 205 -14.13 -0.03 14.08
C ASN A 205 -15.21 0.95 13.62
N LEU A 206 -15.15 2.21 14.09
CA LEU A 206 -16.06 3.26 13.66
C LEU A 206 -16.01 3.50 12.15
N ARG A 207 -14.82 3.54 11.58
CA ARG A 207 -14.65 3.71 10.13
C ARG A 207 -15.29 2.58 9.33
N VAL A 208 -15.16 1.34 9.79
CA VAL A 208 -15.81 0.19 9.14
C VAL A 208 -17.32 0.32 9.23
N ASP A 209 -17.88 0.71 10.38
CA ASP A 209 -19.33 0.95 10.50
C ASP A 209 -19.79 2.04 9.51
N MET A 210 -19.05 3.15 9.41
CA MET A 210 -19.33 4.22 8.43
C MET A 210 -19.24 3.73 6.98
N MET A 211 -18.37 2.78 6.65
CA MET A 211 -18.28 2.19 5.31
C MET A 211 -19.55 1.41 4.97
N PHE A 212 -20.10 0.64 5.90
CA PHE A 212 -21.38 -0.05 5.71
C PHE A 212 -22.53 0.94 5.54
N ASP A 213 -22.57 1.99 6.37
CA ASP A 213 -23.60 3.03 6.28
C ASP A 213 -23.51 3.84 4.96
N ALA A 214 -22.31 3.95 4.40
CA ALA A 214 -22.06 4.61 3.12
C ALA A 214 -22.35 3.73 1.88
N GLY A 215 -22.72 2.44 2.06
CA GLY A 215 -23.09 1.55 0.97
C GLY A 215 -21.95 0.67 0.45
N LEU A 216 -21.06 0.19 1.32
CA LEU A 216 -19.97 -0.71 0.92
C LEU A 216 -20.48 -1.98 0.22
N ILE A 217 -21.61 -2.54 0.66
CA ILE A 217 -22.17 -3.74 0.05
C ILE A 217 -22.63 -3.43 -1.37
N GLU A 218 -23.37 -2.35 -1.53
CA GLU A 218 -23.90 -1.90 -2.81
C GLU A 218 -22.77 -1.58 -3.79
N GLU A 219 -21.66 -0.99 -3.33
CA GLU A 219 -20.47 -0.74 -4.16
C GLU A 219 -19.93 -2.07 -4.73
N VAL A 220 -19.75 -3.09 -3.88
CA VAL A 220 -19.22 -4.39 -4.32
C VAL A 220 -20.21 -5.13 -5.21
N GLU A 221 -21.52 -5.13 -4.89
CA GLU A 221 -22.55 -5.73 -5.73
C GLU A 221 -22.57 -5.12 -7.14
N GLN A 222 -22.46 -3.79 -7.25
CA GLN A 222 -22.42 -3.10 -8.53
C GLN A 222 -21.18 -3.48 -9.33
N LEU A 223 -20.02 -3.59 -8.70
CA LEU A 223 -18.79 -4.03 -9.33
C LEU A 223 -18.91 -5.45 -9.87
N VAL A 224 -19.44 -6.40 -9.08
CA VAL A 224 -19.66 -7.78 -9.53
C VAL A 224 -20.67 -7.82 -10.67
N LYS A 225 -21.80 -7.09 -10.57
CA LYS A 225 -22.82 -7.00 -11.63
C LYS A 225 -22.28 -6.39 -12.93
N SER A 226 -21.29 -5.51 -12.84
CA SER A 226 -20.64 -4.91 -14.01
C SER A 226 -19.59 -5.81 -14.68
N GLY A 227 -19.35 -7.01 -14.15
CA GLY A 227 -18.42 -7.99 -14.71
C GLY A 227 -17.00 -7.92 -14.16
N VAL A 228 -16.79 -7.25 -13.01
CA VAL A 228 -15.51 -7.33 -12.31
C VAL A 228 -15.33 -8.75 -11.77
N ASN A 229 -14.18 -9.36 -12.09
CA ASN A 229 -13.85 -10.71 -11.63
C ASN A 229 -13.65 -10.71 -10.10
N PRO A 230 -14.42 -11.53 -9.34
CA PRO A 230 -14.23 -11.63 -7.87
C PRO A 230 -12.84 -12.06 -7.42
N ASP A 231 -12.08 -12.75 -8.28
CA ASP A 231 -10.71 -13.20 -8.00
C ASP A 231 -9.64 -12.18 -8.40
N CYS A 232 -10.03 -11.02 -8.96
CA CYS A 232 -9.10 -9.98 -9.38
C CYS A 232 -8.31 -9.39 -8.19
N GLN A 233 -7.20 -8.73 -8.49
CA GLN A 233 -6.34 -8.13 -7.47
C GLN A 233 -7.07 -7.07 -6.62
N ALA A 234 -7.94 -6.28 -7.23
CA ALA A 234 -8.71 -5.24 -6.56
C ALA A 234 -9.57 -5.80 -5.42
N PHE A 235 -10.19 -6.97 -5.62
CA PHE A 235 -11.04 -7.60 -4.62
C PHE A 235 -10.29 -8.37 -3.52
N LYS A 236 -8.95 -8.45 -3.59
CA LYS A 236 -8.13 -8.94 -2.46
C LYS A 236 -7.99 -7.91 -1.34
N GLY A 237 -8.45 -6.67 -1.54
CA GLY A 237 -8.51 -5.63 -0.52
C GLY A 237 -9.45 -5.99 0.63
N ILE A 238 -9.08 -5.57 1.85
CA ILE A 238 -9.95 -5.72 3.02
C ILE A 238 -11.20 -4.87 2.81
N GLY A 239 -12.35 -5.46 3.10
CA GLY A 239 -13.67 -4.89 2.79
C GLY A 239 -14.27 -5.53 1.55
N TYR A 240 -13.55 -5.59 0.46
CA TYR A 240 -14.03 -6.16 -0.81
C TYR A 240 -14.15 -7.68 -0.73
N LYS A 241 -13.08 -8.37 -0.30
CA LYS A 241 -13.08 -9.82 -0.19
C LYS A 241 -14.20 -10.32 0.74
N GLU A 242 -14.32 -9.73 1.91
CA GLU A 242 -15.30 -10.16 2.91
C GLU A 242 -16.74 -9.89 2.43
N VAL A 243 -16.98 -8.80 1.69
CA VAL A 243 -18.31 -8.53 1.10
C VAL A 243 -18.61 -9.50 -0.04
N VAL A 244 -17.64 -9.92 -0.85
CA VAL A 244 -17.82 -11.01 -1.84
C VAL A 244 -18.21 -12.31 -1.15
N ASP A 245 -17.57 -12.67 -0.03
CA ASP A 245 -17.93 -13.85 0.77
C ASP A 245 -19.38 -13.76 1.31
N TYR A 246 -19.80 -12.56 1.72
CA TYR A 246 -21.18 -12.30 2.14
C TYR A 246 -22.19 -12.43 0.99
N ILE A 247 -21.92 -11.82 -0.17
CA ILE A 247 -22.79 -11.89 -1.35
C ILE A 247 -22.96 -13.35 -1.82
N ASN A 248 -21.90 -14.16 -1.71
CA ASN A 248 -21.93 -15.58 -2.05
C ASN A 248 -22.61 -16.46 -0.98
N GLY A 249 -23.08 -15.87 0.13
CA GLY A 249 -23.74 -16.60 1.21
C GLY A 249 -22.83 -17.46 2.07
N THR A 250 -21.50 -17.26 1.99
CA THR A 250 -20.51 -18.00 2.78
C THR A 250 -20.49 -17.55 4.23
N ILE A 251 -20.76 -16.26 4.47
CA ILE A 251 -20.85 -15.64 5.79
C ILE A 251 -22.09 -14.75 5.87
N ASN A 252 -22.58 -14.47 7.07
CA ASN A 252 -23.66 -13.52 7.27
C ASN A 252 -23.13 -12.08 7.41
N LEU A 253 -24.05 -11.09 7.48
CA LEU A 253 -23.72 -9.67 7.51
C LEU A 253 -22.89 -9.27 8.75
N ASP A 254 -23.26 -9.79 9.93
CA ASP A 254 -22.55 -9.47 11.16
C ASP A 254 -21.14 -10.07 11.15
N GLU A 255 -20.99 -11.30 10.67
CA GLU A 255 -19.70 -11.95 10.45
C GLU A 255 -18.82 -11.18 9.46
N CYS A 256 -19.41 -10.71 8.36
CA CYS A 256 -18.70 -9.87 7.38
C CYS A 256 -18.15 -8.60 8.02
N ARG A 257 -18.98 -7.86 8.75
CA ARG A 257 -18.61 -6.62 9.44
C ARG A 257 -17.49 -6.87 10.46
N ASP A 258 -17.62 -7.91 11.28
CA ASP A 258 -16.63 -8.25 12.30
C ASP A 258 -15.30 -8.70 11.69
N LEU A 259 -15.33 -9.45 10.58
CA LEU A 259 -14.13 -9.85 9.84
C LEU A 259 -13.40 -8.64 9.26
N ILE A 260 -14.12 -7.69 8.66
CA ILE A 260 -13.52 -6.46 8.14
C ILE A 260 -12.85 -5.66 9.26
N LYS A 261 -13.54 -5.46 10.40
CA LYS A 261 -12.96 -4.81 11.58
C LYS A 261 -11.69 -5.53 12.05
N LYS A 262 -11.75 -6.85 12.23
CA LYS A 262 -10.62 -7.69 12.65
C LYS A 262 -9.44 -7.60 11.67
N ASN A 263 -9.71 -7.77 10.38
CA ASN A 263 -8.67 -7.78 9.35
C ASN A 263 -8.02 -6.40 9.18
N THR A 264 -8.80 -5.32 9.33
CA THR A 264 -8.29 -3.94 9.31
C THR A 264 -7.39 -3.65 10.52
N ARG A 265 -7.75 -4.12 11.73
CA ARG A 265 -6.87 -4.02 12.91
C ARG A 265 -5.56 -4.79 12.71
N HIS A 266 -5.62 -5.99 12.13
CA HIS A 266 -4.43 -6.77 11.80
C HIS A 266 -3.57 -6.06 10.72
N PHE A 267 -4.19 -5.45 9.75
CA PHE A 267 -3.49 -4.66 8.74
C PHE A 267 -2.79 -3.46 9.35
N ALA A 268 -3.47 -2.68 10.20
CA ALA A 268 -2.87 -1.56 10.93
C ALA A 268 -1.65 -2.01 11.77
N LYS A 269 -1.74 -3.17 12.45
CA LYS A 269 -0.60 -3.75 13.19
C LYS A 269 0.57 -4.07 12.25
N ARG A 270 0.31 -4.67 11.07
CA ARG A 270 1.36 -4.94 10.07
C ARG A 270 2.00 -3.66 9.55
N GLN A 271 1.20 -2.61 9.28
CA GLN A 271 1.71 -1.30 8.85
C GLN A 271 2.66 -0.70 9.90
N ILE A 272 2.27 -0.68 11.18
CA ILE A 272 3.11 -0.18 12.28
C ILE A 272 4.40 -0.99 12.36
N THR A 273 4.33 -2.32 12.30
CA THR A 273 5.52 -3.19 12.33
C THR A 273 6.46 -2.93 11.15
N TRP A 274 5.89 -2.65 9.98
CA TRP A 274 6.67 -2.31 8.78
C TRP A 274 7.40 -0.97 8.96
N TYR A 275 6.66 0.07 9.28
CA TYR A 275 7.21 1.42 9.41
C TYR A 275 8.23 1.56 10.55
N LYS A 276 8.10 0.81 11.64
CA LYS A 276 9.10 0.78 12.72
C LYS A 276 10.49 0.29 12.27
N ARG A 277 10.61 -0.37 11.13
CA ARG A 277 11.89 -0.80 10.54
C ARG A 277 12.55 0.28 9.70
N MET A 278 11.87 1.41 9.47
CA MET A 278 12.36 2.54 8.69
C MET A 278 12.87 3.62 9.66
N PRO A 279 14.18 3.69 9.96
CA PRO A 279 14.73 4.50 11.05
C PRO A 279 14.66 6.00 10.79
N TYR A 280 14.41 6.40 9.57
CA TYR A 280 14.32 7.80 9.12
C TYR A 280 12.92 8.40 9.26
N ILE A 281 11.95 7.66 9.80
CA ILE A 281 10.61 8.19 10.06
C ILE A 281 10.61 9.00 11.34
N GLU A 282 10.18 10.26 11.24
CA GLU A 282 9.95 11.13 12.37
C GLU A 282 8.50 11.04 12.83
N TRP A 283 8.32 10.48 14.04
CA TRP A 283 7.00 10.12 14.54
C TRP A 283 6.35 11.29 15.29
N ILE A 284 5.12 11.63 14.89
CA ILE A 284 4.21 12.49 15.64
C ILE A 284 3.20 11.57 16.34
N HIS A 285 3.31 11.51 17.68
CA HIS A 285 2.34 10.78 18.50
C HIS A 285 1.12 11.65 18.73
N ILE A 286 -0.05 11.12 18.46
CA ILE A 286 -1.33 11.80 18.55
C ILE A 286 -2.32 10.98 19.37
N ASP A 287 -3.20 11.66 20.07
CA ASP A 287 -4.30 11.06 20.83
C ASP A 287 -5.63 11.78 20.51
N ASN A 288 -6.69 11.44 21.24
CA ASN A 288 -8.01 12.04 21.02
C ASN A 288 -8.07 13.52 21.44
N ASN A 289 -7.12 14.01 22.25
CA ASN A 289 -7.04 15.40 22.72
C ASN A 289 -6.05 16.24 21.89
N THR A 290 -5.28 15.60 21.02
CA THR A 290 -4.31 16.29 20.17
C THR A 290 -5.02 17.12 19.11
N SER A 291 -4.85 18.44 19.12
CA SER A 291 -5.47 19.33 18.15
C SER A 291 -4.88 19.16 16.75
N LYS A 292 -5.68 19.45 15.72
CA LYS A 292 -5.21 19.46 14.32
C LYS A 292 -4.08 20.48 14.12
N ASP A 293 -4.17 21.64 14.74
CA ASP A 293 -3.14 22.68 14.68
C ASP A 293 -1.79 22.21 15.25
N PHE A 294 -1.81 21.44 16.34
CA PHE A 294 -0.57 20.88 16.90
C PHE A 294 0.11 19.93 15.89
N ILE A 295 -0.68 19.01 15.29
CA ILE A 295 -0.16 18.04 14.30
C ILE A 295 0.39 18.78 13.08
N PHE A 296 -0.36 19.76 12.57
CA PHE A 296 0.03 20.58 11.43
C PHE A 296 1.32 21.36 11.71
N ASN A 297 1.38 22.09 12.83
CA ASN A 297 2.55 22.89 13.18
C ASN A 297 3.80 22.02 13.38
N LYS A 298 3.64 20.84 13.99
CA LYS A 298 4.74 19.87 14.14
C LYS A 298 5.25 19.37 12.79
N ALA A 299 4.35 19.03 11.87
CA ALA A 299 4.72 18.64 10.52
C ALA A 299 5.42 19.79 9.76
N MET A 300 4.91 21.03 9.87
CA MET A 300 5.54 22.21 9.27
C MET A 300 6.93 22.51 9.84
N GLU A 301 7.15 22.28 11.14
CA GLU A 301 8.48 22.39 11.76
C GLU A 301 9.49 21.44 11.07
N LEU A 302 9.09 20.17 10.86
CA LEU A 302 9.94 19.19 10.19
C LEU A 302 10.23 19.58 8.72
N ILE A 303 9.21 20.07 8.00
CA ILE A 303 9.35 20.51 6.61
C ILE A 303 10.29 21.72 6.49
N ARG A 304 10.15 22.72 7.36
CA ARG A 304 11.03 23.90 7.40
C ARG A 304 12.47 23.54 7.72
N ARG A 305 12.71 22.57 8.60
CA ARG A 305 14.06 22.10 8.91
C ARG A 305 14.79 21.56 7.69
N GLU A 306 14.07 20.96 6.76
CA GLU A 306 14.60 20.48 5.48
C GLU A 306 14.70 21.58 4.39
N GLY A 307 14.24 22.81 4.69
CA GLY A 307 14.26 23.94 3.78
C GLY A 307 13.25 23.80 2.61
N LEU A 308 12.07 23.21 2.89
CA LEU A 308 11.01 22.98 1.89
C LEU A 308 9.78 23.88 2.11
N ALA A 309 9.79 24.77 3.10
CA ALA A 309 8.73 25.76 3.37
C ALA A 309 9.33 27.04 3.99
#